data_56f02e22ca374e9b98523f21dd1bffc3
#
_entry.id   56f02e22ca374e9b98523f21dd1bffc3
#
_cell.length_a   1.000
_cell.length_b   1.000
_cell.length_c   1.000
_cell.angle_alpha   90.00
_cell.angle_beta   90.00
_cell.angle_gamma   90.00
#
_symmetry.space_group_name_H-M   'P 1'
#
loop_
_entity.id
_entity.type
_entity.pdbx_description
1 polymer ?
#
loop_
_entity_poly.entity_id
_entity_poly.type
_entity_poly.pdbx_seq_one_letter_code
_entity_poly.pdbx_strand_id
1 'polypeptide(L)'
;MEVLELKPVKNKQVIAYMFAKENSMALQSTDPDLLTKFLENKGINFVTVDFDIDMKEFSRTTFAKVLDKIGINYYQVDIPEYAMGYLYEEIIEKEELLTGLTEEYISLEDRDSYKGQSLKNWIDLINIEIHEKENILSLRIRPMWIVKKMLDIAKNCQEVDVSFVHFVQTDICEDICSQVVELLREYNVKVIQYNKKHTIKNIIF
;
A
#
# COMPACT_ATOMS: atom_id res chain seq x y z
N MET A 1 0.64 14.96 -15.55
CA MET A 1 0.91 13.76 -14.73
C MET A 1 1.33 12.64 -15.68
N GLU A 2 2.59 12.23 -15.68
CA GLU A 2 2.99 11.06 -16.45
C GLU A 2 2.21 9.85 -15.94
N VAL A 3 1.53 9.18 -16.84
CA VAL A 3 0.78 7.96 -16.51
C VAL A 3 1.80 6.92 -16.03
N LEU A 4 1.63 6.41 -14.81
CA LEU A 4 2.42 5.30 -14.27
C LEU A 4 2.26 4.09 -15.21
N GLU A 5 3.22 3.89 -16.09
CA GLU A 5 3.19 2.77 -17.04
C GLU A 5 3.73 1.51 -16.34
N LEU A 6 2.86 0.53 -16.18
CA LEU A 6 3.24 -0.80 -15.70
C LEU A 6 3.69 -1.66 -16.87
N LYS A 7 4.78 -2.41 -16.69
CA LYS A 7 5.31 -3.32 -17.71
C LYS A 7 5.53 -4.71 -17.12
N PRO A 8 5.09 -5.77 -17.80
CA PRO A 8 5.33 -7.12 -17.33
C PRO A 8 6.84 -7.43 -17.29
N VAL A 9 7.23 -8.26 -16.35
CA VAL A 9 8.60 -8.76 -16.25
C VAL A 9 8.82 -9.81 -17.33
N LYS A 10 9.56 -9.47 -18.38
CA LYS A 10 9.79 -10.36 -19.52
C LYS A 10 10.79 -11.46 -19.16
N ASN A 11 10.55 -12.67 -19.67
CA ASN A 11 11.46 -13.83 -19.54
C ASN A 11 11.72 -14.27 -18.09
N LYS A 12 10.81 -13.99 -17.17
CA LYS A 12 10.90 -14.43 -15.77
C LYS A 12 9.57 -15.00 -15.30
N GLN A 13 9.62 -16.00 -14.43
CA GLN A 13 8.48 -16.44 -13.65
C GLN A 13 8.51 -15.71 -12.32
N VAL A 14 7.43 -15.00 -12.00
CA VAL A 14 7.36 -14.21 -10.78
C VAL A 14 6.24 -14.75 -9.89
N ILE A 15 6.57 -15.02 -8.62
CA ILE A 15 5.63 -15.50 -7.59
C ILE A 15 5.63 -14.51 -6.43
N ALA A 16 4.46 -13.98 -6.12
CA ALA A 16 4.23 -13.09 -4.98
C ALA A 16 3.50 -13.84 -3.86
N TYR A 17 4.07 -13.88 -2.68
CA TYR A 17 3.46 -14.38 -1.46
C TYR A 17 2.94 -13.18 -0.65
N MET A 18 1.60 -12.99 -0.63
CA MET A 18 0.96 -11.85 0.01
C MET A 18 0.52 -12.21 1.43
N PHE A 19 1.02 -11.48 2.42
CA PHE A 19 0.66 -11.63 3.81
C PHE A 19 -0.09 -10.39 4.31
N ALA A 20 -1.30 -10.61 4.80
CA ALA A 20 -2.04 -9.59 5.50
C ALA A 20 -1.48 -9.42 6.91
N LYS A 21 -1.19 -8.18 7.31
CA LYS A 21 -0.64 -7.83 8.61
C LYS A 21 -1.60 -6.93 9.38
N GLU A 22 -1.97 -7.36 10.58
CA GLU A 22 -2.88 -6.58 11.44
C GLU A 22 -2.18 -5.47 12.24
N ASN A 23 -0.88 -5.60 12.53
CA ASN A 23 -0.05 -4.51 13.11
C ASN A 23 1.44 -4.84 13.11
N SER A 24 2.29 -3.84 13.40
CA SER A 24 3.77 -3.98 13.44
C SER A 24 4.28 -5.01 14.46
N MET A 25 3.51 -5.31 15.50
CA MET A 25 3.90 -6.28 16.53
C MET A 25 3.94 -7.73 16.02
N ALA A 26 3.18 -8.07 14.98
CA ALA A 26 3.19 -9.42 14.42
C ALA A 26 4.56 -9.82 13.85
N LEU A 27 5.36 -8.85 13.36
CA LEU A 27 6.72 -9.08 12.88
C LEU A 27 7.74 -9.28 14.03
N GLN A 28 7.42 -8.79 15.23
CA GLN A 28 8.30 -8.94 16.40
C GLN A 28 8.18 -10.31 17.08
N SER A 29 7.04 -10.98 16.95
CA SER A 29 6.74 -12.27 17.59
C SER A 29 7.04 -13.49 16.73
N THR A 30 7.59 -13.30 15.52
CA THR A 30 7.87 -14.42 14.61
C THR A 30 9.06 -15.24 15.09
N ASP A 31 8.92 -16.54 15.12
CA ASP A 31 10.01 -17.48 15.39
C ASP A 31 11.07 -17.38 14.28
N PRO A 32 12.34 -17.02 14.60
CA PRO A 32 13.38 -16.81 13.60
C PRO A 32 13.68 -18.07 12.76
N ASP A 33 13.65 -19.26 13.36
CA ASP A 33 13.99 -20.50 12.68
C ASP A 33 12.88 -20.91 11.70
N LEU A 34 11.63 -20.71 12.08
CA LEU A 34 10.49 -20.96 11.23
C LEU A 34 10.47 -19.99 10.03
N LEU A 35 10.74 -18.72 10.30
CA LEU A 35 10.83 -17.71 9.25
C LEU A 35 11.95 -18.03 8.26
N THR A 36 13.15 -18.34 8.75
CA THR A 36 14.30 -18.73 7.92
C THR A 36 13.93 -19.91 7.02
N LYS A 37 13.38 -20.99 7.58
CA LYS A 37 12.96 -22.17 6.81
C LYS A 37 11.91 -21.83 5.75
N PHE A 38 10.95 -20.97 6.06
CA PHE A 38 9.95 -20.55 5.09
C PHE A 38 10.60 -19.81 3.91
N LEU A 39 11.44 -18.81 4.20
CA LEU A 39 12.08 -17.99 3.19
C LEU A 39 12.99 -18.81 2.27
N GLU A 40 13.79 -19.71 2.85
CA GLU A 40 14.68 -20.63 2.11
C GLU A 40 13.90 -21.65 1.27
N ASN A 41 12.90 -22.33 1.87
CA ASN A 41 12.09 -23.34 1.17
C ASN A 41 11.28 -22.77 0.00
N LYS A 42 10.91 -21.51 0.06
CA LYS A 42 10.19 -20.82 -1.02
C LYS A 42 11.12 -20.10 -2.00
N GLY A 43 12.42 -20.13 -1.76
CA GLY A 43 13.40 -19.45 -2.61
C GLY A 43 13.12 -17.94 -2.71
N ILE A 44 12.86 -17.27 -1.58
CA ILE A 44 12.50 -15.87 -1.56
C ILE A 44 13.73 -15.01 -1.90
N ASN A 45 13.62 -14.19 -2.95
CA ASN A 45 14.68 -13.29 -3.40
C ASN A 45 14.67 -11.94 -2.67
N PHE A 46 13.48 -11.42 -2.34
CA PHE A 46 13.33 -10.17 -1.61
C PHE A 46 12.00 -10.09 -0.86
N VAL A 47 11.92 -9.13 0.05
CA VAL A 47 10.70 -8.83 0.81
C VAL A 47 10.28 -7.39 0.54
N THR A 48 8.98 -7.14 0.45
CA THR A 48 8.42 -5.80 0.30
C THR A 48 7.38 -5.51 1.37
N VAL A 49 7.25 -4.24 1.73
CA VAL A 49 6.27 -3.73 2.69
C VAL A 49 5.63 -2.45 2.13
N ASP A 50 4.32 -2.27 2.35
CA ASP A 50 3.55 -1.11 1.87
C ASP A 50 3.14 -0.15 2.99
N PHE A 51 3.75 -0.25 4.15
CA PHE A 51 3.47 0.60 5.28
C PHE A 51 4.69 1.43 5.65
N ASP A 52 4.44 2.60 6.20
CA ASP A 52 5.49 3.46 6.70
C ASP A 52 6.13 2.80 7.93
N ILE A 53 7.41 2.52 7.81
CA ILE A 53 8.22 2.01 8.92
C ILE A 53 9.40 2.96 9.06
N ASP A 54 9.63 3.46 10.28
CA ASP A 54 10.96 3.95 10.60
C ASP A 54 11.96 2.81 10.35
N MET A 55 12.76 2.96 9.29
CA MET A 55 13.75 1.96 8.89
C MET A 55 14.74 1.63 10.01
N LYS A 56 14.96 2.56 10.96
CA LYS A 56 15.79 2.32 12.15
C LYS A 56 15.09 1.39 13.13
N GLU A 57 13.78 1.55 13.31
CA GLU A 57 12.99 0.65 14.17
C GLU A 57 12.83 -0.72 13.50
N PHE A 58 12.57 -0.77 12.21
CA PHE A 58 12.47 -2.02 11.47
C PHE A 58 13.76 -2.83 11.52
N SER A 59 14.92 -2.21 11.33
CA SER A 59 16.22 -2.89 11.41
C SER A 59 16.52 -3.54 12.78
N ARG A 60 15.84 -3.10 13.84
CA ARG A 60 15.96 -3.68 15.18
C ARG A 60 15.06 -4.89 15.40
N THR A 61 14.07 -5.13 14.53
CA THR A 61 13.14 -6.25 14.66
C THR A 61 13.84 -7.59 14.46
N THR A 62 13.30 -8.64 15.05
CA THR A 62 13.77 -10.01 14.82
C THR A 62 13.65 -10.39 13.34
N PHE A 63 12.60 -9.92 12.69
CA PHE A 63 12.35 -10.15 11.27
C PHE A 63 13.49 -9.58 10.39
N ALA A 64 13.84 -8.30 10.55
CA ALA A 64 14.93 -7.69 9.79
C ALA A 64 16.26 -8.40 10.02
N LYS A 65 16.56 -8.76 11.28
CA LYS A 65 17.78 -9.50 11.63
C LYS A 65 17.86 -10.88 10.96
N VAL A 66 16.73 -11.57 10.79
CA VAL A 66 16.68 -12.83 10.04
C VAL A 66 16.96 -12.58 8.57
N LEU A 67 16.33 -11.58 7.95
CA LEU A 67 16.56 -11.21 6.55
C LEU A 67 18.03 -10.88 6.30
N ASP A 68 18.64 -10.05 7.15
CA ASP A 68 20.06 -9.67 7.06
C ASP A 68 20.97 -10.90 7.18
N LYS A 69 20.66 -11.83 8.11
CA LYS A 69 21.44 -13.07 8.33
C LYS A 69 21.44 -13.98 7.10
N ILE A 70 20.31 -14.08 6.39
CA ILE A 70 20.18 -14.94 5.19
C ILE A 70 20.42 -14.17 3.89
N GLY A 71 20.75 -12.89 3.96
CA GLY A 71 21.09 -12.05 2.80
C GLY A 71 19.90 -11.68 1.91
N ILE A 72 18.68 -11.66 2.45
CA ILE A 72 17.48 -11.25 1.73
C ILE A 72 17.24 -9.76 1.93
N ASN A 73 17.22 -9.00 0.82
CA ASN A 73 16.91 -7.58 0.84
C ASN A 73 15.41 -7.33 1.09
N TYR A 74 15.12 -6.23 1.76
CA TYR A 74 13.75 -5.75 1.95
C TYR A 74 13.58 -4.31 1.48
N TYR A 75 12.38 -3.99 0.99
CA TYR A 75 12.08 -2.71 0.35
C TYR A 75 10.74 -2.18 0.80
N GLN A 76 10.70 -0.91 1.14
CA GLN A 76 9.46 -0.16 1.26
C GLN A 76 8.99 0.22 -0.14
N VAL A 77 7.77 -0.15 -0.49
CA VAL A 77 7.24 0.04 -1.85
C VAL A 77 6.08 1.01 -1.92
N ASP A 78 5.63 1.54 -0.80
CA ASP A 78 4.59 2.58 -0.77
C ASP A 78 5.10 3.92 -1.34
N ILE A 79 4.17 4.83 -1.61
CA ILE A 79 4.48 6.18 -2.05
C ILE A 79 5.21 6.90 -0.91
N PRO A 80 6.40 7.46 -1.15
CA PRO A 80 7.12 8.19 -0.11
C PRO A 80 6.33 9.39 0.39
N GLU A 81 6.44 9.70 1.69
CA GLU A 81 5.71 10.80 2.34
C GLU A 81 5.88 12.13 1.60
N TYR A 82 7.11 12.47 1.16
CA TYR A 82 7.35 13.69 0.40
C TYR A 82 6.60 13.75 -0.94
N ALA A 83 6.34 12.59 -1.57
CA ALA A 83 5.57 12.53 -2.82
C ALA A 83 4.06 12.54 -2.54
N MET A 84 3.63 12.00 -1.38
CA MET A 84 2.25 12.07 -0.93
C MET A 84 1.81 13.52 -0.73
N GLY A 85 2.65 14.40 -0.16
CA GLY A 85 2.35 15.81 0.01
C GLY A 85 1.89 16.48 -1.29
N TYR A 86 2.60 16.26 -2.39
CA TYR A 86 2.21 16.79 -3.70
C TYR A 86 0.90 16.20 -4.25
N LEU A 87 0.65 14.93 -3.98
CA LEU A 87 -0.59 14.28 -4.43
C LEU A 87 -1.81 14.76 -3.65
N TYR A 88 -1.63 15.10 -2.37
CA TYR A 88 -2.70 15.58 -1.50
C TYR A 88 -2.88 17.11 -1.52
N GLU A 89 -1.95 17.87 -2.13
CA GLU A 89 -2.00 19.34 -2.16
C GLU A 89 -3.37 19.87 -2.60
N GLU A 90 -3.91 19.34 -3.69
CA GLU A 90 -5.21 19.75 -4.23
C GLU A 90 -6.40 19.33 -3.34
N ILE A 91 -6.25 18.24 -2.58
CA ILE A 91 -7.25 17.80 -1.60
C ILE A 91 -7.25 18.76 -0.41
N ILE A 92 -6.06 19.09 0.11
CA ILE A 92 -5.88 20.03 1.24
C ILE A 92 -6.47 21.40 0.89
N GLU A 93 -6.20 21.94 -0.30
CA GLU A 93 -6.80 23.21 -0.75
C GLU A 93 -8.33 23.17 -0.77
N LYS A 94 -8.92 22.02 -1.17
CA LYS A 94 -10.37 21.83 -1.17
C LYS A 94 -10.94 21.68 0.24
N GLU A 95 -10.24 21.01 1.15
CA GLU A 95 -10.64 20.89 2.56
C GLU A 95 -10.63 22.26 3.26
N GLU A 96 -9.64 23.11 2.97
CA GLU A 96 -9.60 24.49 3.48
C GLU A 96 -10.79 25.30 2.95
N LEU A 97 -11.10 25.20 1.65
CA LEU A 97 -12.26 25.85 1.05
C LEU A 97 -13.57 25.32 1.67
N LEU A 98 -13.70 24.00 1.84
CA LEU A 98 -14.85 23.37 2.47
C LEU A 98 -15.09 23.87 3.89
N THR A 99 -14.01 24.04 4.66
CA THR A 99 -14.05 24.58 6.02
C THR A 99 -14.62 26.00 6.02
N GLY A 100 -14.10 26.88 5.15
CA GLY A 100 -14.59 28.27 5.04
C GLY A 100 -16.07 28.36 4.63
N LEU A 101 -16.49 27.56 3.63
CA LEU A 101 -17.89 27.50 3.19
C LEU A 101 -18.81 26.98 4.30
N THR A 102 -18.36 26.00 5.07
CA THR A 102 -19.11 25.42 6.18
C THR A 102 -19.29 26.43 7.32
N GLU A 103 -18.24 27.17 7.67
CA GLU A 103 -18.30 28.23 8.67
C GLU A 103 -19.28 29.34 8.24
N GLU A 104 -19.23 29.77 6.96
CA GLU A 104 -20.16 30.76 6.42
C GLU A 104 -21.61 30.24 6.48
N TYR A 105 -21.85 28.99 6.06
CA TYR A 105 -23.19 28.39 6.12
C TYR A 105 -23.74 28.30 7.56
N ILE A 106 -22.88 27.91 8.51
CA ILE A 106 -23.29 27.82 9.94
C ILE A 106 -23.64 29.19 10.49
N SER A 107 -22.97 30.26 10.06
CA SER A 107 -23.19 31.65 10.54
C SER A 107 -24.43 32.30 9.97
N LEU A 108 -25.12 31.71 8.99
CA LEU A 108 -26.34 32.26 8.42
C LEU A 108 -27.51 32.20 9.43
N GLU A 109 -28.24 33.32 9.58
CA GLU A 109 -29.49 33.38 10.35
C GLU A 109 -30.61 32.56 9.68
N ASP A 110 -30.69 32.62 8.33
CA ASP A 110 -31.66 31.89 7.53
C ASP A 110 -30.94 30.99 6.52
N ARG A 111 -30.87 29.68 6.84
CA ARG A 111 -30.24 28.64 6.00
C ARG A 111 -31.13 28.21 4.87
N ASP A 112 -32.42 28.49 4.91
CA ASP A 112 -33.35 28.17 3.82
C ASP A 112 -33.39 29.26 2.74
N SER A 113 -32.73 30.39 2.98
CA SER A 113 -32.53 31.46 1.99
C SER A 113 -31.81 30.95 0.73
N TYR A 114 -31.94 31.70 -0.36
CA TYR A 114 -31.22 31.43 -1.60
C TYR A 114 -29.70 31.30 -1.36
N LYS A 115 -29.12 32.16 -0.50
CA LYS A 115 -27.71 32.11 -0.14
C LYS A 115 -27.39 30.81 0.63
N GLY A 116 -28.23 30.41 1.59
CA GLY A 116 -28.05 29.17 2.34
C GLY A 116 -28.10 27.93 1.48
N GLN A 117 -29.09 27.85 0.55
CA GLN A 117 -29.18 26.76 -0.40
C GLN A 117 -27.99 26.71 -1.36
N SER A 118 -27.51 27.86 -1.82
CA SER A 118 -26.32 27.92 -2.67
C SER A 118 -25.07 27.43 -1.97
N LEU A 119 -24.82 27.86 -0.74
CA LEU A 119 -23.67 27.40 0.07
C LEU A 119 -23.74 25.93 0.33
N LYS A 120 -24.92 25.39 0.66
CA LYS A 120 -25.10 23.94 0.85
C LYS A 120 -24.75 23.15 -0.40
N ASN A 121 -25.23 23.60 -1.57
CA ASN A 121 -24.90 22.92 -2.84
C ASN A 121 -23.40 22.96 -3.14
N TRP A 122 -22.70 24.05 -2.80
CA TRP A 122 -21.24 24.13 -2.96
C TRP A 122 -20.51 23.20 -2.01
N ILE A 123 -20.91 23.14 -0.75
CA ILE A 123 -20.37 22.22 0.25
C ILE A 123 -20.52 20.76 -0.23
N ASP A 124 -21.72 20.38 -0.70
CA ASP A 124 -21.97 19.04 -1.21
C ASP A 124 -21.08 18.73 -2.42
N LEU A 125 -20.93 19.67 -3.36
CA LEU A 125 -20.07 19.50 -4.54
C LEU A 125 -18.60 19.32 -4.16
N ILE A 126 -18.07 20.16 -3.27
CA ILE A 126 -16.68 20.08 -2.82
C ILE A 126 -16.42 18.75 -2.09
N ASN A 127 -17.35 18.29 -1.26
CA ASN A 127 -17.24 16.97 -0.60
C ASN A 127 -17.16 15.83 -1.63
N ILE A 128 -17.98 15.85 -2.67
CA ILE A 128 -17.93 14.85 -3.75
C ILE A 128 -16.56 14.89 -4.44
N GLU A 129 -16.05 16.07 -4.79
CA GLU A 129 -14.76 16.21 -5.45
C GLU A 129 -13.59 15.73 -4.58
N ILE A 130 -13.61 15.99 -3.27
CA ILE A 130 -12.61 15.47 -2.32
C ILE A 130 -12.64 13.94 -2.33
N HIS A 131 -13.81 13.34 -2.13
CA HIS A 131 -13.96 11.87 -2.11
C HIS A 131 -13.53 11.21 -3.42
N GLU A 132 -13.86 11.79 -4.57
CA GLU A 132 -13.41 11.27 -5.87
C GLU A 132 -11.88 11.27 -5.97
N LYS A 133 -11.22 12.35 -5.53
CA LYS A 133 -9.76 12.45 -5.56
C LYS A 133 -9.09 11.47 -4.59
N GLU A 134 -9.59 11.36 -3.36
CA GLU A 134 -9.12 10.38 -2.37
C GLU A 134 -9.24 8.95 -2.92
N ASN A 135 -10.36 8.61 -3.55
CA ASN A 135 -10.56 7.30 -4.17
C ASN A 135 -9.56 7.05 -5.31
N ILE A 136 -9.32 8.04 -6.17
CA ILE A 136 -8.32 7.92 -7.24
C ILE A 136 -6.92 7.67 -6.65
N LEU A 137 -6.53 8.42 -5.62
CA LEU A 137 -5.24 8.25 -4.96
C LEU A 137 -5.11 6.87 -4.31
N SER A 138 -6.10 6.49 -3.51
CA SER A 138 -6.06 5.27 -2.69
C SER A 138 -6.25 4.00 -3.51
N LEU A 139 -7.21 3.99 -4.44
CA LEU A 139 -7.62 2.77 -5.14
C LEU A 139 -6.99 2.61 -6.53
N ARG A 140 -6.34 3.65 -7.06
CA ARG A 140 -5.73 3.58 -8.39
C ARG A 140 -4.24 3.93 -8.36
N ILE A 141 -3.87 5.11 -7.88
CA ILE A 141 -2.48 5.58 -7.95
C ILE A 141 -1.58 4.77 -7.01
N ARG A 142 -1.98 4.62 -5.75
CA ARG A 142 -1.18 3.91 -4.75
C ARG A 142 -0.97 2.43 -5.10
N PRO A 143 -1.99 1.62 -5.47
CA PRO A 143 -1.77 0.25 -5.92
C PRO A 143 -0.87 0.15 -7.14
N MET A 144 -1.04 1.03 -8.13
CA MET A 144 -0.18 1.06 -9.32
C MET A 144 1.27 1.37 -8.98
N TRP A 145 1.51 2.30 -8.05
CA TRP A 145 2.86 2.62 -7.56
C TRP A 145 3.50 1.42 -6.88
N ILE A 146 2.80 0.79 -5.94
CA ILE A 146 3.25 -0.38 -5.20
C ILE A 146 3.64 -1.50 -6.18
N VAL A 147 2.73 -1.85 -7.09
CA VAL A 147 2.97 -2.91 -8.09
C VAL A 147 4.13 -2.55 -9.01
N LYS A 148 4.22 -1.30 -9.47
CA LYS A 148 5.36 -0.85 -10.29
C LYS A 148 6.69 -1.07 -9.58
N LYS A 149 6.78 -0.70 -8.30
CA LYS A 149 7.99 -0.90 -7.50
C LYS A 149 8.36 -2.38 -7.36
N MET A 150 7.36 -3.24 -7.08
CA MET A 150 7.57 -4.69 -6.99
C MET A 150 8.08 -5.28 -8.31
N LEU A 151 7.46 -4.90 -9.43
CA LEU A 151 7.86 -5.38 -10.76
C LEU A 151 9.26 -4.86 -11.16
N ASP A 152 9.60 -3.63 -10.83
CA ASP A 152 10.93 -3.06 -11.09
C ASP A 152 12.00 -3.79 -10.27
N ILE A 153 11.73 -4.14 -9.00
CA ILE A 153 12.65 -4.94 -8.17
C ILE A 153 12.79 -6.34 -8.77
N ALA A 154 11.68 -7.02 -9.08
CA ALA A 154 11.71 -8.36 -9.67
C ALA A 154 12.45 -8.40 -11.02
N LYS A 155 12.31 -7.36 -11.84
CA LYS A 155 13.03 -7.22 -13.10
C LYS A 155 14.55 -7.17 -12.91
N ASN A 156 15.01 -6.51 -11.84
CA ASN A 156 16.42 -6.32 -11.54
C ASN A 156 17.07 -7.50 -10.80
N CYS A 157 16.29 -8.50 -10.33
CA CYS A 157 16.85 -9.75 -9.82
C CYS A 157 17.62 -10.48 -10.92
N GLN A 158 18.66 -11.22 -10.58
CA GLN A 158 19.46 -11.97 -11.55
C GLN A 158 18.79 -13.29 -11.98
N GLU A 159 17.96 -13.84 -11.11
CA GLU A 159 17.28 -15.12 -11.28
C GLU A 159 16.17 -15.04 -12.35
N VAL A 160 15.93 -16.19 -13.00
CA VAL A 160 14.80 -16.36 -13.93
C VAL A 160 13.50 -16.62 -13.19
N ASP A 161 13.57 -17.38 -12.08
CA ASP A 161 12.47 -17.64 -11.18
C ASP A 161 12.61 -16.70 -10.00
N VAL A 162 11.70 -15.72 -9.88
CA VAL A 162 11.72 -14.72 -8.83
C VAL A 162 10.55 -14.92 -7.89
N SER A 163 10.85 -15.13 -6.62
CA SER A 163 9.83 -15.24 -5.58
C SER A 163 10.01 -14.12 -4.54
N PHE A 164 8.94 -13.47 -4.14
CA PHE A 164 9.01 -12.46 -3.11
C PHE A 164 7.84 -12.53 -2.13
N VAL A 165 8.05 -11.98 -0.95
CA VAL A 165 7.02 -11.80 0.07
C VAL A 165 6.62 -10.34 0.11
N HIS A 166 5.32 -10.08 0.15
CA HIS A 166 4.78 -8.75 0.40
C HIS A 166 3.89 -8.75 1.63
N PHE A 167 4.20 -7.84 2.56
CA PHE A 167 3.38 -7.60 3.73
C PHE A 167 2.49 -6.39 3.50
N VAL A 168 1.18 -6.64 3.51
CA VAL A 168 0.14 -5.62 3.31
C VAL A 168 -0.41 -5.19 4.66
N GLN A 169 -0.54 -3.90 4.87
CA GLN A 169 -1.26 -3.37 6.03
C GLN A 169 -2.77 -3.43 5.76
N THR A 170 -3.47 -4.32 6.48
CA THR A 170 -4.90 -4.57 6.27
C THR A 170 -5.81 -3.65 7.09
N ASP A 171 -5.27 -2.98 8.10
CA ASP A 171 -6.07 -2.15 9.01
C ASP A 171 -6.60 -0.87 8.34
N ILE A 172 -6.01 -0.48 7.22
CA ILE A 172 -6.32 0.78 6.54
C ILE A 172 -7.11 0.55 5.25
N CYS A 173 -6.90 -0.57 4.52
CA CYS A 173 -7.60 -0.76 3.24
C CYS A 173 -7.54 -2.20 2.71
N GLU A 174 -8.58 -2.99 2.95
CA GLU A 174 -8.76 -4.28 2.25
C GLU A 174 -8.85 -4.08 0.71
N ASP A 175 -9.36 -2.94 0.28
CA ASP A 175 -9.53 -2.59 -1.13
C ASP A 175 -8.19 -2.37 -1.85
N ILE A 176 -7.19 -1.73 -1.21
CA ILE A 176 -5.86 -1.55 -1.80
C ILE A 176 -5.19 -2.91 -2.02
N CYS A 177 -5.27 -3.81 -1.04
CA CYS A 177 -4.73 -5.15 -1.18
C CYS A 177 -5.35 -5.90 -2.37
N SER A 178 -6.66 -5.80 -2.54
CA SER A 178 -7.38 -6.42 -3.65
C SER A 178 -6.91 -5.86 -4.99
N GLN A 179 -6.78 -4.54 -5.11
CA GLN A 179 -6.28 -3.88 -6.32
C GLN A 179 -4.83 -4.27 -6.64
N VAL A 180 -3.95 -4.33 -5.64
CA VAL A 180 -2.55 -4.78 -5.80
C VAL A 180 -2.51 -6.22 -6.33
N VAL A 181 -3.33 -7.12 -5.78
CA VAL A 181 -3.40 -8.52 -6.21
C VAL A 181 -3.90 -8.65 -7.64
N GLU A 182 -4.95 -7.92 -8.01
CA GLU A 182 -5.48 -7.90 -9.37
C GLU A 182 -4.44 -7.40 -10.37
N LEU A 183 -3.82 -6.26 -10.10
CA LEU A 183 -2.77 -5.70 -10.94
C LEU A 183 -1.58 -6.67 -11.10
N LEU A 184 -1.10 -7.30 -10.02
CA LEU A 184 -0.02 -8.29 -10.12
C LEU A 184 -0.39 -9.44 -11.06
N ARG A 185 -1.63 -9.95 -10.99
CA ARG A 185 -2.12 -11.01 -11.87
C ARG A 185 -2.21 -10.58 -13.32
N GLU A 186 -2.67 -9.36 -13.59
CA GLU A 186 -2.71 -8.77 -14.94
C GLU A 186 -1.32 -8.70 -15.58
N TYR A 187 -0.29 -8.49 -14.76
CA TYR A 187 1.11 -8.45 -15.20
C TYR A 187 1.83 -9.80 -15.10
N ASN A 188 1.08 -10.91 -15.12
CA ASN A 188 1.58 -12.29 -15.14
C ASN A 188 2.38 -12.71 -13.89
N VAL A 189 2.09 -12.12 -12.74
CA VAL A 189 2.62 -12.58 -11.46
C VAL A 189 1.67 -13.61 -10.86
N LYS A 190 2.22 -14.77 -10.48
CA LYS A 190 1.48 -15.78 -9.71
C LYS A 190 1.34 -15.32 -8.27
N VAL A 191 0.12 -14.97 -7.84
CA VAL A 191 -0.14 -14.46 -6.48
C VAL A 191 -0.70 -15.57 -5.59
N ILE A 192 -0.04 -15.79 -4.45
CA ILE A 192 -0.45 -16.70 -3.38
C ILE A 192 -0.78 -15.85 -2.15
N GLN A 193 -2.06 -15.82 -1.77
CA GLN A 193 -2.52 -15.03 -0.63
C GLN A 193 -2.63 -15.89 0.61
N TYR A 194 -2.13 -15.35 1.72
CA TYR A 194 -2.28 -15.92 3.04
C TYR A 194 -3.22 -15.03 3.86
N ASN A 195 -4.43 -15.52 4.11
CA ASN A 195 -5.46 -14.80 4.85
C ASN A 195 -5.12 -14.66 6.34
N LYS A 196 -5.79 -13.74 7.03
CA LYS A 196 -5.64 -13.41 8.47
C LYS A 196 -5.59 -14.63 9.43
N LYS A 197 -6.16 -15.77 9.03
CA LYS A 197 -6.14 -17.03 9.82
C LYS A 197 -4.83 -17.82 9.70
N HIS A 198 -3.98 -17.48 8.76
CA HIS A 198 -2.70 -18.13 8.52
C HIS A 198 -1.59 -17.27 9.07
N THR A 199 -1.32 -17.38 10.36
CA THR A 199 -0.06 -16.88 10.92
C THR A 199 1.10 -17.65 10.27
N ILE A 200 2.30 -17.06 10.20
CA ILE A 200 3.49 -17.77 9.70
C ILE A 200 3.63 -19.15 10.38
N LYS A 201 3.21 -19.29 11.65
CA LYS A 201 3.13 -20.58 12.35
C LYS A 201 2.24 -21.61 11.65
N ASN A 202 1.14 -21.21 11.03
CA ASN A 202 0.20 -22.11 10.35
C ASN A 202 0.59 -22.43 8.90
N ILE A 203 1.60 -21.74 8.35
CA ILE A 203 2.06 -21.90 6.97
C ILE A 203 3.18 -22.94 6.89
N ILE A 204 3.83 -23.21 8.00
CA ILE A 204 5.02 -24.07 8.10
C ILE A 204 4.66 -25.50 8.53
N PHE A 205 3.41 -25.74 8.88
CA PHE A 205 2.84 -27.06 9.16
C PHE A 205 1.77 -27.38 8.05
#